data_7f27f4797e17c745883749b748ad9632
#
_entry.id   7f27f4797e17c745883749b748ad9632
#
_cell.length_a   1.000
_cell.length_b   1.000
_cell.length_c   1.000
_cell.angle_alpha   90.00
_cell.angle_beta   90.00
_cell.angle_gamma   90.00
#
_symmetry.space_group_name_H-M   'P 1'
#
loop_
_entity.id
_entity.type
_entity.pdbx_description
1 polymer ?
#
loop_
_entity_poly.entity_id
_entity_poly.type
_entity_poly.pdbx_seq_one_letter_code
_entity_poly.pdbx_strand_id
1 'polypeptide(L)'
;MAKADYLIVGQGLAGSCLAFSLLERGKKILVADLIDVHSASRVAAGMFNPITSKVRATTWNADVLFPFLHTFYQKAESITGHRFYYPLPMYRPFPSGEDQKGWNDVTTVYLKELHLQSRYPQFVRDPFGGLELNHAGYVDTKTFVEAVKHYLTSLDCWVEMSDSLSVNEDFLARCQELAVRVIFCEGVRVSENPFFKWLPLNRLKGEVLEVQVDLPEDIIFNRSVYLVPGVNGFRAGSTYDRSGVEGNSKEGILDIEQRLRTLLSVDFTTTGSDWGFRPVVRDRRPILGEHPERRGVYIFNGLGTKGVSLAPWSANSLAGWMEGSESLPDELNISRFYPLYFKYLQDS
;
A
#
# COMPACT_ATOMS: atom_id res chain seq x y z
N MET A 1 -13.37 -32.91 -2.92
CA MET A 1 -12.00 -32.38 -3.13
C MET A 1 -11.34 -32.17 -1.78
N ALA A 2 -10.01 -32.32 -1.67
CA ALA A 2 -9.32 -31.97 -0.42
C ALA A 2 -9.42 -30.46 -0.21
N LYS A 3 -9.70 -30.01 1.03
CA LYS A 3 -9.74 -28.60 1.39
C LYS A 3 -8.39 -27.92 1.11
N ALA A 4 -8.43 -26.65 0.72
CA ALA A 4 -7.25 -25.80 0.73
C ALA A 4 -6.75 -25.58 2.18
N ASP A 5 -5.48 -25.25 2.35
CA ASP A 5 -4.95 -24.87 3.66
C ASP A 5 -5.46 -23.48 4.06
N TYR A 6 -5.58 -22.59 3.06
CA TYR A 6 -5.96 -21.19 3.24
C TYR A 6 -6.91 -20.69 2.15
N LEU A 7 -7.90 -19.90 2.56
CA LEU A 7 -8.70 -19.04 1.68
C LEU A 7 -8.38 -17.58 2.01
N ILE A 8 -7.93 -16.81 1.02
CA ILE A 8 -7.73 -15.38 1.11
C ILE A 8 -8.95 -14.68 0.51
N VAL A 9 -9.61 -13.84 1.28
CA VAL A 9 -10.76 -13.03 0.86
C VAL A 9 -10.28 -11.59 0.62
N GLY A 10 -10.27 -11.18 -0.63
CA GLY A 10 -9.73 -9.90 -1.10
C GLY A 10 -8.34 -10.02 -1.74
N GLN A 11 -8.23 -9.69 -3.03
CA GLN A 11 -7.00 -9.77 -3.82
C GLN A 11 -6.49 -8.36 -4.18
N GLY A 12 -6.46 -7.46 -3.19
CA GLY A 12 -5.68 -6.23 -3.25
C GLY A 12 -4.19 -6.51 -2.96
N LEU A 13 -3.46 -5.46 -2.62
CA LEU A 13 -2.02 -5.55 -2.31
C LEU A 13 -1.72 -6.53 -1.16
N ALA A 14 -2.53 -6.50 -0.09
CA ALA A 14 -2.37 -7.42 1.05
C ALA A 14 -2.55 -8.88 0.64
N GLY A 15 -3.69 -9.20 0.01
CA GLY A 15 -3.99 -10.57 -0.40
C GLY A 15 -3.03 -11.10 -1.46
N SER A 16 -2.61 -10.26 -2.40
CA SER A 16 -1.62 -10.62 -3.42
C SER A 16 -0.26 -10.97 -2.80
N CYS A 17 0.24 -10.15 -1.86
CA CYS A 17 1.50 -10.44 -1.17
C CYS A 17 1.39 -11.70 -0.30
N LEU A 18 0.25 -11.90 0.37
CA LEU A 18 0.02 -13.10 1.19
C LEU A 18 -0.06 -14.37 0.36
N ALA A 19 -0.72 -14.31 -0.80
CA ALA A 19 -0.80 -15.44 -1.73
C ALA A 19 0.60 -15.92 -2.14
N PHE A 20 1.49 -15.01 -2.56
CA PHE A 20 2.88 -15.36 -2.84
C PHE A 20 3.58 -15.98 -1.63
N SER A 21 3.48 -15.37 -0.45
CA SER A 21 4.16 -15.85 0.75
C SER A 21 3.71 -17.25 1.17
N LEU A 22 2.45 -17.60 0.95
CA LEU A 22 1.91 -18.94 1.25
C LEU A 22 2.28 -19.96 0.15
N LEU A 23 2.21 -19.58 -1.13
CA LEU A 23 2.62 -20.44 -2.24
C LEU A 23 4.11 -20.80 -2.13
N GLU A 24 4.98 -19.87 -1.78
CA GLU A 24 6.41 -20.13 -1.56
C GLU A 24 6.67 -21.12 -0.42
N ARG A 25 5.75 -21.23 0.53
CA ARG A 25 5.77 -22.22 1.61
C ARG A 25 5.10 -23.55 1.23
N GLY A 26 4.75 -23.72 -0.05
CA GLY A 26 4.12 -24.95 -0.56
C GLY A 26 2.67 -25.17 -0.09
N LYS A 27 1.98 -24.11 0.32
CA LYS A 27 0.60 -24.20 0.80
C LYS A 27 -0.39 -24.24 -0.33
N LYS A 28 -1.48 -25.00 -0.13
CA LYS A 28 -2.64 -25.00 -1.02
C LYS A 28 -3.53 -23.82 -0.65
N ILE A 29 -3.67 -22.88 -1.57
CA ILE A 29 -4.47 -21.68 -1.34
C ILE A 29 -5.63 -21.56 -2.32
N LEU A 30 -6.66 -20.86 -1.89
CA LEU A 30 -7.69 -20.26 -2.75
C LEU A 30 -7.69 -18.75 -2.49
N VAL A 31 -7.93 -17.96 -3.52
CA VAL A 31 -8.09 -16.52 -3.42
C VAL A 31 -9.44 -16.15 -4.01
N ALA A 32 -10.27 -15.50 -3.22
CA ALA A 32 -11.58 -15.03 -3.64
C ALA A 32 -11.60 -13.49 -3.59
N ASP A 33 -11.98 -12.84 -4.68
CA ASP A 33 -12.03 -11.37 -4.74
C ASP A 33 -13.27 -10.86 -5.43
N LEU A 34 -13.70 -9.69 -4.98
CA LEU A 34 -14.65 -8.83 -5.63
C LEU A 34 -13.90 -7.68 -6.27
N ILE A 35 -13.91 -7.61 -7.59
CA ILE A 35 -13.12 -6.61 -8.31
C ILE A 35 -13.70 -5.21 -8.08
N ASP A 36 -12.99 -4.41 -7.29
CA ASP A 36 -13.29 -2.99 -7.05
C ASP A 36 -12.26 -2.11 -7.77
N VAL A 37 -12.70 -1.40 -8.80
CA VAL A 37 -11.84 -0.52 -9.62
C VAL A 37 -11.29 0.66 -8.83
N HIS A 38 -11.98 1.10 -7.76
CA HIS A 38 -11.59 2.19 -6.87
C HIS A 38 -10.87 1.70 -5.61
N SER A 39 -10.48 0.43 -5.56
CA SER A 39 -9.65 -0.05 -4.47
C SER A 39 -8.31 0.68 -4.41
N ALA A 40 -7.81 0.95 -3.20
CA ALA A 40 -6.52 1.65 -3.04
C ALA A 40 -5.39 0.99 -3.82
N SER A 41 -5.41 -0.33 -3.98
CA SER A 41 -4.40 -1.09 -4.70
C SER A 41 -4.43 -0.89 -6.22
N ARG A 42 -5.54 -0.44 -6.80
CA ARG A 42 -5.67 -0.16 -8.22
C ARG A 42 -5.44 1.30 -8.58
N VAL A 43 -5.69 2.20 -7.60
CA VAL A 43 -5.60 3.66 -7.78
C VAL A 43 -4.24 4.21 -7.35
N ALA A 44 -3.56 3.59 -6.39
CA ALA A 44 -2.31 4.12 -5.84
C ALA A 44 -1.22 4.29 -6.92
N ALA A 45 -0.46 5.38 -6.85
CA ALA A 45 0.75 5.56 -7.67
C ALA A 45 1.90 4.62 -7.24
N GLY A 46 1.72 3.90 -6.13
CA GLY A 46 2.63 2.88 -5.65
C GLY A 46 4.00 3.35 -5.18
N MET A 47 4.19 4.65 -4.99
CA MET A 47 5.46 5.22 -4.56
C MET A 47 5.90 4.70 -3.20
N PHE A 48 7.17 4.36 -3.08
CA PHE A 48 7.81 4.01 -1.82
C PHE A 48 9.10 4.81 -1.61
N ASN A 49 9.38 5.15 -0.38
CA ASN A 49 10.65 5.74 0.04
C ASN A 49 10.90 5.50 1.54
N PRO A 50 12.17 5.42 1.97
CA PRO A 50 12.53 5.08 3.34
C PRO A 50 12.49 6.26 4.31
N ILE A 51 12.27 7.50 3.85
CA ILE A 51 12.35 8.70 4.67
C ILE A 51 10.98 9.31 4.94
N THR A 52 10.70 9.61 6.19
CA THR A 52 9.53 10.39 6.59
C THR A 52 9.94 11.86 6.73
N SER A 53 9.64 12.65 5.71
CA SER A 53 10.12 14.03 5.56
C SER A 53 9.77 14.98 6.71
N LYS A 54 8.56 14.89 7.25
CA LYS A 54 8.09 15.79 8.33
C LYS A 54 8.90 15.68 9.61
N VAL A 55 9.42 14.50 9.91
CA VAL A 55 10.20 14.22 11.14
C VAL A 55 11.67 13.96 10.83
N ARG A 56 12.09 14.10 9.58
CA ARG A 56 13.47 13.89 9.11
C ARG A 56 14.09 12.58 9.60
N ALA A 57 13.28 11.52 9.61
CA ALA A 57 13.67 10.22 10.13
C ALA A 57 13.32 9.10 9.15
N THR A 58 13.97 7.97 9.33
CA THR A 58 13.66 6.76 8.59
C THR A 58 12.24 6.29 8.89
N THR A 59 11.62 5.68 7.90
CA THR A 59 10.33 4.98 8.07
C THR A 59 10.50 3.87 9.12
N TRP A 60 9.44 3.58 9.85
CA TRP A 60 9.40 2.47 10.78
C TRP A 60 9.91 1.18 10.12
N ASN A 61 10.81 0.49 10.80
CA ASN A 61 11.40 -0.78 10.39
C ASN A 61 12.03 -0.77 8.98
N ALA A 62 12.55 0.39 8.54
CA ALA A 62 13.05 0.58 7.18
C ALA A 62 14.13 -0.44 6.80
N ASP A 63 15.03 -0.76 7.73
CA ASP A 63 16.18 -1.65 7.49
C ASP A 63 15.77 -3.11 7.22
N VAL A 64 14.54 -3.47 7.59
CA VAL A 64 13.94 -4.77 7.28
C VAL A 64 13.03 -4.66 6.05
N LEU A 65 12.16 -3.63 6.03
CA LEU A 65 11.13 -3.49 5.01
C LEU A 65 11.70 -3.29 3.60
N PHE A 66 12.73 -2.43 3.44
CA PHE A 66 13.20 -2.08 2.11
C PHE A 66 14.03 -3.17 1.44
N PRO A 67 14.99 -3.85 2.10
CA PRO A 67 15.65 -5.01 1.50
C PRO A 67 14.66 -6.13 1.13
N PHE A 68 13.67 -6.39 2.01
CA PHE A 68 12.64 -7.39 1.75
C PHE A 68 11.75 -7.01 0.56
N LEU A 69 11.29 -5.77 0.49
CA LEU A 69 10.50 -5.23 -0.61
C LEU A 69 11.18 -5.43 -1.97
N HIS A 70 12.47 -5.09 -2.07
CA HIS A 70 13.25 -5.22 -3.30
C HIS A 70 13.28 -6.68 -3.78
N THR A 71 13.64 -7.59 -2.90
CA THR A 71 13.70 -9.03 -3.23
C THR A 71 12.32 -9.58 -3.60
N PHE A 72 11.28 -9.20 -2.86
CA PHE A 72 9.92 -9.68 -3.06
C PHE A 72 9.37 -9.29 -4.44
N TYR A 73 9.40 -8.00 -4.81
CA TYR A 73 8.84 -7.56 -6.08
C TYR A 73 9.62 -8.05 -7.29
N GLN A 74 10.95 -8.11 -7.22
CA GLN A 74 11.77 -8.72 -8.28
C GLN A 74 11.42 -10.19 -8.49
N LYS A 75 11.22 -10.95 -7.42
CA LYS A 75 10.80 -12.34 -7.50
C LYS A 75 9.39 -12.48 -8.08
N ALA A 76 8.46 -11.61 -7.67
CA ALA A 76 7.11 -11.60 -8.18
C ALA A 76 7.08 -11.28 -9.69
N GLU A 77 7.90 -10.34 -10.18
CA GLU A 77 8.09 -10.09 -11.62
C GLU A 77 8.59 -11.33 -12.36
N SER A 78 9.60 -12.01 -11.79
CA SER A 78 10.15 -13.24 -12.39
C SER A 78 9.11 -14.37 -12.49
N ILE A 79 8.24 -14.50 -11.49
CA ILE A 79 7.19 -15.54 -11.44
C ILE A 79 6.04 -15.19 -12.40
N THR A 80 5.60 -13.94 -12.43
CA THR A 80 4.43 -13.54 -13.23
C THR A 80 4.77 -13.20 -14.67
N GLY A 81 6.05 -12.94 -14.99
CA GLY A 81 6.49 -12.49 -16.31
C GLY A 81 6.09 -11.05 -16.66
N HIS A 82 5.62 -10.26 -15.67
CA HIS A 82 5.19 -8.89 -15.87
C HIS A 82 6.10 -7.93 -15.11
N ARG A 83 6.37 -6.76 -15.72
CA ARG A 83 7.13 -5.69 -15.08
C ARG A 83 6.19 -4.71 -14.40
N PHE A 84 6.41 -4.47 -13.10
CA PHE A 84 5.63 -3.53 -12.27
C PHE A 84 6.47 -2.88 -11.17
N TYR A 85 7.73 -3.29 -10.99
CA TYR A 85 8.62 -2.79 -9.96
C TYR A 85 9.69 -1.90 -10.59
N TYR A 86 9.74 -0.64 -10.15
CA TYR A 86 10.62 0.40 -10.69
C TYR A 86 11.40 1.06 -9.56
N PRO A 87 12.59 0.54 -9.20
CA PRO A 87 13.49 1.22 -8.29
C PRO A 87 14.08 2.43 -8.98
N LEU A 88 13.79 3.62 -8.46
CA LEU A 88 14.25 4.89 -9.00
C LEU A 88 14.76 5.78 -7.87
N PRO A 89 15.77 6.62 -8.11
CA PRO A 89 16.13 7.67 -7.18
C PRO A 89 14.97 8.65 -7.01
N MET A 90 14.89 9.26 -5.82
CA MET A 90 13.90 10.29 -5.53
C MET A 90 14.62 11.59 -5.17
N TYR A 91 14.29 12.66 -5.88
CA TYR A 91 14.71 13.99 -5.52
C TYR A 91 13.59 14.75 -4.80
N ARG A 92 13.93 15.30 -3.64
CA ARG A 92 13.03 16.10 -2.83
C ARG A 92 13.60 17.51 -2.68
N PRO A 93 13.08 18.51 -3.44
CA PRO A 93 13.45 19.90 -3.26
C PRO A 93 13.11 20.40 -1.86
N PHE A 94 13.98 21.22 -1.27
CA PHE A 94 13.66 21.90 -0.01
C PHE A 94 12.65 23.02 -0.24
N PRO A 95 11.62 23.13 0.61
CA PRO A 95 10.66 24.23 0.53
C PRO A 95 11.23 25.56 1.02
N SER A 96 12.28 25.55 1.86
CA SER A 96 12.93 26.72 2.42
C SER A 96 14.36 26.44 2.86
N GLY A 97 15.14 27.51 3.09
CA GLY A 97 16.48 27.39 3.65
C GLY A 97 16.49 26.86 5.11
N GLU A 98 15.40 27.02 5.83
CA GLU A 98 15.24 26.43 7.18
C GLU A 98 15.08 24.91 7.11
N ASP A 99 14.27 24.41 6.15
CA ASP A 99 14.15 22.97 5.92
C ASP A 99 15.48 22.37 5.50
N GLN A 100 16.22 23.04 4.58
CA GLN A 100 17.57 22.64 4.18
C GLN A 100 18.52 22.48 5.39
N LYS A 101 18.61 23.52 6.25
CA LYS A 101 19.48 23.47 7.45
C LYS A 101 19.15 22.33 8.37
N GLY A 102 17.87 21.99 8.50
CA GLY A 102 17.43 20.87 9.34
C GLY A 102 17.87 19.49 8.88
N TRP A 103 18.45 19.37 7.68
CA TRP A 103 18.98 18.12 7.15
C TRP A 103 20.51 17.97 7.29
N ASN A 104 21.24 19.05 7.69
CA ASN A 104 22.69 19.00 7.75
C ASN A 104 23.24 17.93 8.67
N ASP A 105 22.53 17.62 9.76
CA ASP A 105 22.96 16.64 10.76
C ASP A 105 22.26 15.27 10.60
N VAL A 106 21.44 15.09 9.55
CA VAL A 106 20.75 13.83 9.30
C VAL A 106 21.67 12.86 8.56
N THR A 107 22.12 11.82 9.27
CA THR A 107 22.91 10.74 8.68
C THR A 107 22.05 9.48 8.56
N THR A 108 21.95 8.96 7.35
CA THR A 108 21.26 7.69 7.08
C THR A 108 21.76 7.08 5.77
N VAL A 109 21.79 5.76 5.71
CA VAL A 109 22.19 5.01 4.49
C VAL A 109 21.24 5.24 3.31
N TYR A 110 20.07 5.79 3.57
CA TYR A 110 19.03 6.08 2.58
C TYR A 110 19.18 7.45 1.91
N LEU A 111 19.99 8.35 2.49
CA LEU A 111 20.34 9.62 1.88
C LEU A 111 21.51 9.38 0.93
N LYS A 112 21.27 9.52 -0.37
CA LYS A 112 22.33 9.41 -1.38
C LYS A 112 23.18 10.67 -1.41
N GLU A 113 22.53 11.84 -1.48
CA GLU A 113 23.20 13.12 -1.57
C GLU A 113 22.33 14.26 -1.03
N LEU A 114 22.99 15.24 -0.42
CA LEU A 114 22.42 16.51 0.02
C LEU A 114 22.92 17.63 -0.88
N HIS A 115 22.04 18.19 -1.69
CA HIS A 115 22.35 19.31 -2.57
C HIS A 115 21.99 20.62 -1.88
N LEU A 116 22.98 21.46 -1.60
CA LEU A 116 22.79 22.78 -0.96
C LEU A 116 22.45 23.89 -1.98
N GLN A 117 22.56 23.59 -3.27
CA GLN A 117 22.20 24.46 -4.38
C GLN A 117 21.19 23.75 -5.29
N SER A 118 20.52 24.54 -6.13
CA SER A 118 19.59 23.99 -7.14
C SER A 118 20.26 22.91 -7.98
N ARG A 119 19.58 21.78 -8.13
CA ARG A 119 20.08 20.61 -8.88
C ARG A 119 19.33 20.40 -10.19
N TYR A 120 18.03 20.65 -10.20
CA TYR A 120 17.14 20.40 -11.35
C TYR A 120 16.27 21.62 -11.69
N PRO A 121 16.85 22.85 -11.81
CA PRO A 121 16.07 24.08 -12.00
C PRO A 121 15.24 24.10 -13.29
N GLN A 122 15.65 23.32 -14.29
CA GLN A 122 14.92 23.18 -15.55
C GLN A 122 13.61 22.40 -15.40
N PHE A 123 13.44 21.61 -14.35
CA PHE A 123 12.27 20.78 -14.13
C PHE A 123 11.46 21.18 -12.90
N VAL A 124 12.14 21.52 -11.80
CA VAL A 124 11.50 21.80 -10.51
C VAL A 124 12.07 23.08 -9.86
N ARG A 125 11.24 23.72 -9.04
CA ARG A 125 11.63 24.91 -8.26
C ARG A 125 12.38 24.47 -7.01
N ASP A 126 13.70 24.44 -7.09
CA ASP A 126 14.59 23.97 -6.01
C ASP A 126 15.66 25.03 -5.60
N PRO A 127 15.30 26.31 -5.37
CA PRO A 127 16.28 27.36 -5.11
C PRO A 127 17.14 27.11 -3.85
N PHE A 128 16.67 26.25 -2.96
CA PHE A 128 17.38 25.86 -1.73
C PHE A 128 18.02 24.46 -1.85
N GLY A 129 18.15 23.90 -3.09
CA GLY A 129 18.60 22.54 -3.29
C GLY A 129 17.58 21.49 -2.86
N GLY A 130 18.04 20.31 -2.49
CA GLY A 130 17.17 19.19 -2.12
C GLY A 130 17.91 17.94 -1.66
N LEU A 131 17.16 16.91 -1.36
CA LEU A 131 17.66 15.59 -1.01
C LEU A 131 17.53 14.65 -2.20
N GLU A 132 18.58 13.86 -2.46
CA GLU A 132 18.48 12.68 -3.32
C GLU A 132 18.49 11.42 -2.44
N LEU A 133 17.46 10.59 -2.60
CA LEU A 133 17.24 9.39 -1.77
C LEU A 133 17.47 8.13 -2.56
N ASN A 134 18.15 7.15 -1.93
CA ASN A 134 18.26 5.76 -2.37
C ASN A 134 17.08 4.93 -1.86
N HIS A 135 16.97 3.71 -2.36
CA HIS A 135 15.91 2.75 -1.96
C HIS A 135 14.50 3.33 -2.09
N ALA A 136 14.32 4.26 -3.02
CA ALA A 136 13.04 4.79 -3.44
C ALA A 136 12.61 4.15 -4.77
N GLY A 137 11.37 4.46 -5.17
CA GLY A 137 10.81 3.94 -6.41
C GLY A 137 9.30 3.88 -6.36
N TYR A 138 8.74 3.10 -7.28
CA TYR A 138 7.32 2.79 -7.27
C TYR A 138 7.05 1.36 -7.76
N VAL A 139 5.89 0.85 -7.37
CA VAL A 139 5.28 -0.35 -7.94
C VAL A 139 4.04 0.10 -8.69
N ASP A 140 3.91 -0.25 -9.95
CA ASP A 140 2.63 -0.16 -10.63
C ASP A 140 1.69 -1.20 -9.99
N THR A 141 0.96 -0.73 -8.97
CA THR A 141 0.15 -1.59 -8.12
C THR A 141 -1.03 -2.20 -8.87
N LYS A 142 -1.55 -1.52 -9.90
CA LYS A 142 -2.60 -2.05 -10.76
C LYS A 142 -2.06 -3.23 -11.57
N THR A 143 -0.94 -3.05 -12.27
CA THR A 143 -0.29 -4.11 -13.03
C THR A 143 0.13 -5.26 -12.12
N PHE A 144 0.65 -5.00 -10.92
CA PHE A 144 0.99 -6.03 -9.95
C PHE A 144 -0.22 -6.90 -9.57
N VAL A 145 -1.32 -6.28 -9.15
CA VAL A 145 -2.54 -7.02 -8.74
C VAL A 145 -3.12 -7.83 -9.91
N GLU A 146 -3.13 -7.27 -11.11
CA GLU A 146 -3.59 -7.97 -12.31
C GLU A 146 -2.68 -9.14 -12.70
N ALA A 147 -1.37 -8.96 -12.66
CA ALA A 147 -0.39 -10.02 -12.93
C ALA A 147 -0.52 -11.18 -11.92
N VAL A 148 -0.71 -10.85 -10.63
CA VAL A 148 -0.97 -11.85 -9.59
C VAL A 148 -2.29 -12.58 -9.84
N LYS A 149 -3.36 -11.88 -10.22
CA LYS A 149 -4.64 -12.50 -10.60
C LYS A 149 -4.45 -13.52 -11.73
N HIS A 150 -3.77 -13.13 -12.80
CA HIS A 150 -3.50 -14.03 -13.92
C HIS A 150 -2.70 -15.25 -13.49
N TYR A 151 -1.68 -15.07 -12.66
CA TYR A 151 -0.87 -16.17 -12.13
C TYR A 151 -1.71 -17.13 -11.28
N LEU A 152 -2.52 -16.61 -10.34
CA LEU A 152 -3.40 -17.42 -9.50
C LEU A 152 -4.48 -18.17 -10.32
N THR A 153 -5.01 -17.54 -11.36
CA THR A 153 -5.96 -18.16 -12.30
C THR A 153 -5.29 -19.32 -13.05
N SER A 154 -4.04 -19.16 -13.48
CA SER A 154 -3.30 -20.24 -14.16
C SER A 154 -3.00 -21.43 -13.25
N LEU A 155 -3.07 -21.26 -11.94
CA LEU A 155 -2.92 -22.31 -10.93
C LEU A 155 -4.28 -22.87 -10.43
N ASP A 156 -5.38 -22.46 -11.01
CA ASP A 156 -6.75 -22.77 -10.55
C ASP A 156 -7.01 -22.37 -9.07
N CYS A 157 -6.34 -21.32 -8.62
CA CYS A 157 -6.39 -20.83 -7.23
C CYS A 157 -7.22 -19.55 -7.06
N TRP A 158 -7.79 -18.98 -8.13
CA TRP A 158 -8.54 -17.71 -8.07
C TRP A 158 -10.01 -17.89 -8.41
N VAL A 159 -10.88 -17.25 -7.63
CA VAL A 159 -12.34 -17.28 -7.78
C VAL A 159 -12.91 -15.87 -7.73
N GLU A 160 -13.73 -15.50 -8.70
CA GLU A 160 -14.49 -14.24 -8.68
C GLU A 160 -15.68 -14.36 -7.73
N MET A 161 -15.80 -13.39 -6.81
CA MET A 161 -16.95 -13.26 -5.94
C MET A 161 -18.04 -12.43 -6.62
N SER A 162 -19.31 -12.77 -6.35
CA SER A 162 -20.42 -11.94 -6.77
C SER A 162 -20.61 -10.71 -5.88
N ASP A 163 -20.96 -9.56 -6.46
CA ASP A 163 -21.29 -8.32 -5.74
C ASP A 163 -22.40 -8.46 -4.70
N SER A 164 -23.27 -9.47 -4.86
CA SER A 164 -24.37 -9.74 -3.94
C SER A 164 -23.97 -10.50 -2.67
N LEU A 165 -22.71 -10.94 -2.56
CA LEU A 165 -22.24 -11.69 -1.40
C LEU A 165 -21.93 -10.76 -0.23
N SER A 166 -22.77 -10.80 0.80
CA SER A 166 -22.48 -10.17 2.08
C SER A 166 -21.65 -11.09 2.96
N VAL A 167 -20.62 -10.58 3.60
CA VAL A 167 -19.86 -11.31 4.61
C VAL A 167 -20.76 -11.48 5.85
N ASN A 168 -21.08 -12.72 6.18
CA ASN A 168 -21.90 -13.13 7.32
C ASN A 168 -21.52 -14.54 7.78
N GLU A 169 -22.26 -15.12 8.71
CA GLU A 169 -21.99 -16.49 9.22
C GLU A 169 -22.10 -17.55 8.13
N ASP A 170 -23.10 -17.47 7.24
CA ASP A 170 -23.28 -18.42 6.14
C ASP A 170 -22.13 -18.33 5.14
N PHE A 171 -21.66 -17.10 4.83
CA PHE A 171 -20.48 -16.89 4.01
C PHE A 171 -19.23 -17.52 4.65
N LEU A 172 -19.01 -17.27 5.94
CA LEU A 172 -17.87 -17.84 6.66
C LEU A 172 -17.94 -19.39 6.68
N ALA A 173 -19.10 -19.95 6.93
CA ALA A 173 -19.29 -21.41 6.90
C ALA A 173 -18.92 -22.01 5.54
N ARG A 174 -19.36 -21.39 4.42
CA ARG A 174 -18.98 -21.81 3.07
C ARG A 174 -17.47 -21.68 2.84
N CYS A 175 -16.85 -20.59 3.30
CA CYS A 175 -15.40 -20.43 3.22
C CYS A 175 -14.66 -21.56 3.97
N GLN A 176 -15.16 -21.94 5.14
CA GLN A 176 -14.59 -23.03 5.96
C GLN A 176 -14.85 -24.42 5.39
N GLU A 177 -15.82 -24.59 4.50
CA GLU A 177 -15.95 -25.80 3.70
C GLU A 177 -14.84 -25.94 2.66
N LEU A 178 -14.38 -24.82 2.09
CA LEU A 178 -13.35 -24.75 1.05
C LEU A 178 -11.93 -24.82 1.59
N ALA A 179 -11.67 -24.22 2.75
CA ALA A 179 -10.34 -24.11 3.34
C ALA A 179 -10.36 -24.31 4.86
N VAL A 180 -9.18 -24.66 5.41
CA VAL A 180 -8.98 -24.83 6.86
C VAL A 180 -8.95 -23.49 7.58
N ARG A 181 -8.34 -22.47 6.95
CA ARG A 181 -8.17 -21.11 7.49
C ARG A 181 -8.65 -20.07 6.49
N VAL A 182 -9.30 -19.03 6.98
CA VAL A 182 -9.84 -17.92 6.19
C VAL A 182 -9.17 -16.62 6.61
N ILE A 183 -8.58 -15.89 5.64
CA ILE A 183 -7.89 -14.62 5.90
C ILE A 183 -8.59 -13.49 5.14
N PHE A 184 -9.09 -12.49 5.87
CA PHE A 184 -9.75 -11.34 5.29
C PHE A 184 -8.74 -10.23 4.96
N CYS A 185 -8.61 -9.90 3.66
CA CYS A 185 -7.73 -8.88 3.09
C CYS A 185 -8.51 -7.78 2.36
N GLU A 186 -9.64 -7.36 2.92
CA GLU A 186 -10.73 -6.61 2.25
C GLU A 186 -10.50 -5.09 2.17
N GLY A 187 -9.36 -4.59 2.63
CA GLY A 187 -9.09 -3.15 2.65
C GLY A 187 -10.16 -2.40 3.47
N VAL A 188 -10.76 -1.35 2.90
CA VAL A 188 -11.77 -0.55 3.61
C VAL A 188 -13.12 -1.23 3.80
N ARG A 189 -13.41 -2.30 3.06
CA ARG A 189 -14.64 -3.08 3.22
C ARG A 189 -14.72 -3.83 4.55
N VAL A 190 -13.61 -3.95 5.27
CA VAL A 190 -13.58 -4.50 6.62
C VAL A 190 -14.54 -3.79 7.59
N SER A 191 -14.89 -2.53 7.34
CA SER A 191 -15.88 -1.80 8.15
C SER A 191 -17.29 -2.40 8.06
N GLU A 192 -17.56 -3.19 7.01
CA GLU A 192 -18.82 -3.88 6.75
C GLU A 192 -18.77 -5.36 7.19
N ASN A 193 -17.55 -5.86 7.45
CA ASN A 193 -17.34 -7.24 7.88
C ASN A 193 -17.72 -7.43 9.35
N PRO A 194 -18.76 -8.21 9.71
CA PRO A 194 -19.25 -8.36 11.07
C PRO A 194 -18.20 -8.94 12.03
N PHE A 195 -17.21 -9.67 11.51
CA PHE A 195 -16.15 -10.28 12.32
C PHE A 195 -15.06 -9.28 12.71
N PHE A 196 -14.84 -8.22 11.91
CA PHE A 196 -13.72 -7.29 12.10
C PHE A 196 -14.10 -5.81 12.12
N LYS A 197 -15.38 -5.44 12.00
CA LYS A 197 -15.85 -4.03 12.05
C LYS A 197 -15.58 -3.31 13.37
N TRP A 198 -15.24 -4.05 14.44
CA TRP A 198 -14.81 -3.51 15.73
C TRP A 198 -13.40 -2.93 15.73
N LEU A 199 -12.61 -3.22 14.69
CA LEU A 199 -11.26 -2.69 14.54
C LEU A 199 -11.26 -1.20 14.22
N PRO A 200 -10.28 -0.41 14.74
CA PRO A 200 -10.21 1.03 14.56
C PRO A 200 -9.64 1.40 13.18
N LEU A 201 -10.18 0.81 12.13
CA LEU A 201 -9.84 1.10 10.74
C LEU A 201 -10.69 2.23 10.21
N ASN A 202 -10.04 3.25 9.64
CA ASN A 202 -10.69 4.41 9.06
C ASN A 202 -10.47 4.45 7.55
N ARG A 203 -11.47 4.97 6.82
CA ARG A 203 -11.39 5.23 5.39
C ARG A 203 -10.71 6.58 5.18
N LEU A 204 -9.59 6.60 4.46
CA LEU A 204 -8.90 7.82 4.06
C LEU A 204 -8.87 7.91 2.55
N LYS A 205 -9.69 8.80 1.97
CA LYS A 205 -9.70 9.01 0.52
C LYS A 205 -8.40 9.69 0.05
N GLY A 206 -7.91 9.26 -1.09
CA GLY A 206 -6.83 9.88 -1.81
C GLY A 206 -7.15 9.97 -3.28
N GLU A 207 -7.01 11.17 -3.82
CA GLU A 207 -7.15 11.43 -5.24
C GLU A 207 -5.77 11.52 -5.88
N VAL A 208 -5.65 11.05 -7.12
CA VAL A 208 -4.44 11.02 -7.93
C VAL A 208 -4.77 11.59 -9.29
N LEU A 209 -3.91 12.43 -9.82
CA LEU A 209 -4.04 12.95 -11.19
C LEU A 209 -3.13 12.21 -12.15
N GLU A 210 -3.57 12.07 -13.38
CA GLU A 210 -2.72 11.78 -14.53
C GLU A 210 -2.34 13.11 -15.19
N VAL A 211 -1.04 13.32 -15.41
CA VAL A 211 -0.52 14.58 -15.94
C VAL A 211 0.48 14.35 -17.06
N GLN A 212 0.37 15.14 -18.10
CA GLN A 212 1.38 15.27 -19.15
C GLN A 212 2.32 16.40 -18.77
N VAL A 213 3.60 16.09 -18.65
CA VAL A 213 4.65 17.04 -18.27
C VAL A 213 5.99 16.55 -18.83
N ASP A 214 6.83 17.45 -19.28
CA ASP A 214 8.17 17.12 -19.79
C ASP A 214 9.18 17.00 -18.63
N LEU A 215 9.29 15.79 -18.10
CA LEU A 215 10.20 15.43 -17.02
C LEU A 215 10.96 14.14 -17.35
N PRO A 216 12.16 13.94 -16.78
CA PRO A 216 12.85 12.66 -16.88
C PRO A 216 12.09 11.56 -16.13
N GLU A 217 11.99 10.38 -16.74
CA GLU A 217 11.30 9.22 -16.19
C GLU A 217 12.18 8.33 -15.28
N ASP A 218 13.44 8.65 -15.16
CA ASP A 218 14.44 7.93 -14.37
C ASP A 218 14.62 8.48 -12.95
N ILE A 219 13.79 9.45 -12.54
CA ILE A 219 13.80 10.07 -11.21
C ILE A 219 12.39 10.45 -10.76
N ILE A 220 12.10 10.28 -9.47
CA ILE A 220 10.84 10.71 -8.85
C ILE A 220 11.05 12.08 -8.23
N PHE A 221 10.16 13.04 -8.50
CA PHE A 221 10.11 14.31 -7.79
C PHE A 221 9.04 14.30 -6.72
N ASN A 222 9.40 14.72 -5.48
CA ASN A 222 8.46 14.66 -4.36
C ASN A 222 8.66 15.82 -3.37
N ARG A 223 7.75 16.80 -3.40
CA ARG A 223 7.64 17.87 -2.38
C ARG A 223 6.17 18.26 -2.21
N SER A 224 5.52 17.86 -1.11
CA SER A 224 4.07 18.04 -0.87
C SER A 224 3.17 17.26 -1.84
N VAL A 225 3.61 17.10 -3.07
CA VAL A 225 3.03 16.28 -4.13
C VAL A 225 4.16 15.44 -4.73
N TYR A 226 3.87 14.20 -5.08
CA TYR A 226 4.81 13.36 -5.83
C TYR A 226 4.47 13.39 -7.31
N LEU A 227 5.48 13.13 -8.13
CA LEU A 227 5.39 12.84 -9.55
C LEU A 227 6.10 11.50 -9.80
N VAL A 228 5.33 10.51 -10.16
CA VAL A 228 5.79 9.14 -10.45
C VAL A 228 5.52 8.85 -11.91
N PRO A 229 6.47 8.32 -12.68
CA PRO A 229 6.22 7.90 -14.05
C PRO A 229 5.04 6.92 -14.15
N GLY A 230 4.26 7.04 -15.20
CA GLY A 230 3.09 6.21 -15.49
C GLY A 230 3.03 5.84 -16.97
N VAL A 231 2.06 5.03 -17.37
CA VAL A 231 1.93 4.54 -18.77
C VAL A 231 1.72 5.69 -19.76
N ASN A 232 0.99 6.73 -19.36
CA ASN A 232 0.63 7.86 -20.22
C ASN A 232 1.08 9.20 -19.62
N GLY A 233 2.36 9.34 -19.25
CA GLY A 233 2.91 10.52 -18.59
C GLY A 233 3.20 10.27 -17.11
N PHE A 234 2.75 11.14 -16.20
CA PHE A 234 3.05 11.02 -14.77
C PHE A 234 1.78 10.91 -13.94
N ARG A 235 1.89 10.21 -12.81
CA ARG A 235 0.88 10.19 -11.75
C ARG A 235 1.29 11.13 -10.62
N ALA A 236 0.41 12.07 -10.29
CA ALA A 236 0.65 13.09 -9.29
C ALA A 236 -0.34 12.98 -8.12
N GLY A 237 0.11 13.14 -6.89
CA GLY A 237 -0.77 13.03 -5.73
C GLY A 237 -0.09 13.16 -4.40
N SER A 238 -0.86 12.95 -3.36
CA SER A 238 -2.28 12.67 -3.31
C SER A 238 -2.97 13.59 -2.31
N THR A 239 -4.27 13.64 -2.38
CA THR A 239 -5.07 14.25 -1.32
C THR A 239 -5.16 13.33 -0.09
N TYR A 240 -5.62 13.90 1.03
CA TYR A 240 -5.88 13.22 2.31
C TYR A 240 -7.23 13.68 2.85
N ASP A 241 -8.32 13.11 2.31
CA ASP A 241 -9.69 13.48 2.65
C ASP A 241 -10.33 12.44 3.59
N ARG A 242 -10.91 12.92 4.68
CA ARG A 242 -11.58 12.10 5.70
C ARG A 242 -13.11 12.21 5.65
N SER A 243 -13.66 12.90 4.67
CA SER A 243 -15.11 13.08 4.54
C SER A 243 -15.88 11.78 4.32
N GLY A 244 -15.19 10.76 3.75
CA GLY A 244 -15.82 9.50 3.36
C GLY A 244 -16.64 9.61 2.06
N VAL A 245 -16.64 10.78 1.40
CA VAL A 245 -17.37 11.00 0.14
C VAL A 245 -16.63 10.35 -1.02
N GLU A 246 -17.35 9.57 -1.80
CA GLU A 246 -16.86 8.91 -3.00
C GLU A 246 -16.72 9.89 -4.17
N GLY A 247 -15.92 9.50 -5.16
CA GLY A 247 -15.68 10.31 -6.36
C GLY A 247 -14.52 11.30 -6.22
N ASN A 248 -14.10 11.83 -7.37
CA ASN A 248 -13.16 12.93 -7.44
C ASN A 248 -13.85 14.24 -7.03
N SER A 249 -13.15 15.10 -6.31
CA SER A 249 -13.62 16.43 -5.92
C SER A 249 -12.90 17.51 -6.71
N LYS A 250 -13.60 18.60 -7.06
CA LYS A 250 -12.96 19.75 -7.70
C LYS A 250 -11.86 20.35 -6.81
N GLU A 251 -12.12 20.42 -5.53
CA GLU A 251 -11.19 20.92 -4.51
C GLU A 251 -9.92 20.07 -4.43
N GLY A 252 -10.05 18.74 -4.48
CA GLY A 252 -8.92 17.82 -4.45
C GLY A 252 -8.06 17.91 -5.70
N ILE A 253 -8.67 18.00 -6.87
CA ILE A 253 -7.97 18.22 -8.14
C ILE A 253 -7.20 19.54 -8.10
N LEU A 254 -7.86 20.64 -7.73
CA LEU A 254 -7.25 21.97 -7.63
C LEU A 254 -6.10 22.01 -6.61
N ASP A 255 -6.24 21.34 -5.47
CA ASP A 255 -5.19 21.24 -4.46
C ASP A 255 -3.93 20.56 -5.02
N ILE A 256 -4.08 19.43 -5.71
CA ILE A 256 -2.94 18.74 -6.34
C ILE A 256 -2.30 19.62 -7.42
N GLU A 257 -3.11 20.22 -8.30
CA GLU A 257 -2.59 21.13 -9.34
C GLU A 257 -1.85 22.34 -8.75
N GLN A 258 -2.36 22.94 -7.68
CA GLN A 258 -1.69 24.05 -7.01
C GLN A 258 -0.33 23.63 -6.45
N ARG A 259 -0.25 22.45 -5.83
CA ARG A 259 1.01 21.89 -5.35
C ARG A 259 1.97 21.57 -6.47
N LEU A 260 1.48 21.10 -7.63
CA LEU A 260 2.29 20.91 -8.83
C LEU A 260 2.86 22.23 -9.34
N ARG A 261 2.05 23.31 -9.47
CA ARG A 261 2.52 24.63 -9.86
C ARG A 261 3.58 25.20 -8.90
N THR A 262 3.52 24.79 -7.62
CA THR A 262 4.55 25.18 -6.63
C THR A 262 5.84 24.39 -6.81
N LEU A 263 5.75 23.13 -7.24
CA LEU A 263 6.89 22.24 -7.41
C LEU A 263 7.59 22.44 -8.76
N LEU A 264 6.83 22.51 -9.85
CA LEU A 264 7.32 22.45 -11.22
C LEU A 264 7.81 23.81 -11.74
N SER A 265 8.88 23.80 -12.52
CA SER A 265 9.36 24.94 -13.33
C SER A 265 8.83 24.88 -14.78
N VAL A 266 8.24 23.77 -15.18
CA VAL A 266 7.68 23.48 -16.50
C VAL A 266 6.15 23.42 -16.44
N ASP A 267 5.51 23.64 -17.59
CA ASP A 267 4.06 23.52 -17.71
C ASP A 267 3.62 22.05 -17.68
N PHE A 268 2.40 21.82 -17.24
CA PHE A 268 1.76 20.51 -17.25
C PHE A 268 0.30 20.59 -17.65
N THR A 269 -0.25 19.47 -18.08
CA THR A 269 -1.68 19.33 -18.40
C THR A 269 -2.26 18.14 -17.64
N THR A 270 -3.34 18.33 -16.89
CA THR A 270 -4.10 17.25 -16.26
C THR A 270 -4.94 16.54 -17.33
N THR A 271 -4.72 15.24 -17.48
CA THR A 271 -5.40 14.39 -18.50
C THR A 271 -6.44 13.44 -17.90
N GLY A 272 -6.35 13.20 -16.59
CA GLY A 272 -7.27 12.32 -15.88
C GLY A 272 -7.14 12.45 -14.37
N SER A 273 -8.11 11.87 -13.68
CA SER A 273 -8.09 11.78 -12.22
C SER A 273 -8.75 10.48 -11.76
N ASP A 274 -8.25 9.93 -10.66
CA ASP A 274 -8.78 8.74 -10.02
C ASP A 274 -8.79 8.90 -8.50
N TRP A 275 -9.55 8.07 -7.80
CA TRP A 275 -9.70 8.14 -6.35
C TRP A 275 -9.83 6.77 -5.73
N GLY A 276 -9.45 6.64 -4.46
CA GLY A 276 -9.63 5.41 -3.73
C GLY A 276 -9.48 5.60 -2.22
N PHE A 277 -10.04 4.67 -1.46
CA PHE A 277 -9.95 4.68 0.00
C PHE A 277 -8.83 3.80 0.51
N ARG A 278 -8.00 4.36 1.39
CA ARG A 278 -6.93 3.65 2.12
C ARG A 278 -7.46 3.19 3.47
N PRO A 279 -7.27 1.92 3.87
CA PRO A 279 -7.56 1.45 5.22
C PRO A 279 -6.46 1.93 6.17
N VAL A 280 -6.73 2.98 6.96
CA VAL A 280 -5.73 3.57 7.84
C VAL A 280 -6.04 3.25 9.31
N VAL A 281 -4.97 2.98 10.06
CA VAL A 281 -4.99 2.80 11.52
C VAL A 281 -4.27 3.96 12.16
N ARG A 282 -4.68 4.36 13.37
CA ARG A 282 -4.11 5.53 14.06
C ARG A 282 -2.62 5.36 14.34
N ASP A 283 -2.19 4.17 14.69
CA ASP A 283 -0.78 3.83 14.96
C ASP A 283 0.05 3.64 13.69
N ARG A 284 -0.59 3.63 12.50
CA ARG A 284 0.04 3.44 11.19
C ARG A 284 0.79 2.11 11.05
N ARG A 285 0.33 1.07 11.76
CA ARG A 285 0.84 -0.30 11.65
C ARG A 285 -0.21 -1.20 11.03
N PRO A 286 0.17 -2.15 10.18
CA PRO A 286 -0.75 -3.20 9.70
C PRO A 286 -1.41 -3.94 10.86
N ILE A 287 -2.57 -4.52 10.60
CA ILE A 287 -3.28 -5.39 11.55
C ILE A 287 -3.23 -6.80 10.99
N LEU A 288 -2.56 -7.69 11.71
CA LEU A 288 -2.35 -9.08 11.36
C LEU A 288 -2.78 -9.98 12.52
N GLY A 289 -3.35 -11.13 12.22
CA GLY A 289 -3.59 -12.13 13.24
C GLY A 289 -4.97 -12.74 13.26
N GLU A 290 -5.23 -13.59 14.25
CA GLU A 290 -6.44 -14.38 14.40
C GLU A 290 -7.51 -13.62 15.19
N HIS A 291 -8.76 -13.83 14.82
CA HIS A 291 -9.91 -13.30 15.56
C HIS A 291 -9.94 -13.84 17.00
N PRO A 292 -10.23 -13.03 18.03
CA PRO A 292 -10.12 -13.45 19.44
C PRO A 292 -10.97 -14.67 19.82
N GLU A 293 -12.11 -14.86 19.20
CA GLU A 293 -13.05 -15.95 19.54
C GLU A 293 -13.32 -16.93 18.38
N ARG A 294 -12.81 -16.64 17.15
CA ARG A 294 -13.08 -17.47 15.97
C ARG A 294 -11.80 -18.09 15.44
N ARG A 295 -11.54 -19.30 15.91
CA ARG A 295 -10.36 -20.05 15.50
C ARG A 295 -10.35 -20.30 13.98
N GLY A 296 -9.20 -20.08 13.35
CA GLY A 296 -9.04 -20.26 11.91
C GLY A 296 -9.53 -19.07 11.06
N VAL A 297 -9.94 -17.96 11.70
CA VAL A 297 -10.38 -16.73 11.04
C VAL A 297 -9.36 -15.62 11.31
N TYR A 298 -8.75 -15.10 10.26
CA TYR A 298 -7.63 -14.17 10.34
C TYR A 298 -7.92 -12.88 9.59
N ILE A 299 -7.14 -11.85 9.88
CA ILE A 299 -7.12 -10.58 9.15
C ILE A 299 -5.72 -10.21 8.71
N PHE A 300 -5.61 -9.60 7.52
CA PHE A 300 -4.46 -8.85 7.08
C PHE A 300 -4.93 -7.54 6.44
N ASN A 301 -4.78 -6.43 7.16
CA ASN A 301 -5.32 -5.13 6.77
C ASN A 301 -4.50 -3.96 7.35
N GLY A 302 -4.98 -2.73 7.21
CA GLY A 302 -4.40 -1.54 7.84
C GLY A 302 -3.12 -1.02 7.18
N LEU A 303 -2.88 -1.32 5.91
CA LEU A 303 -1.68 -0.91 5.17
C LEU A 303 -1.54 0.61 4.96
N GLY A 304 -2.64 1.34 5.07
CA GLY A 304 -2.67 2.80 5.01
C GLY A 304 -2.04 3.38 3.75
N THR A 305 -1.17 4.37 3.91
CA THR A 305 -0.51 5.10 2.81
C THR A 305 0.84 4.51 2.40
N LYS A 306 1.32 3.47 3.05
CA LYS A 306 2.63 2.85 2.82
C LYS A 306 2.51 1.36 2.46
N GLY A 307 1.39 0.96 1.88
CA GLY A 307 1.08 -0.43 1.59
C GLY A 307 2.17 -1.14 0.79
N VAL A 308 2.74 -0.49 -0.22
CA VAL A 308 3.78 -1.07 -1.06
C VAL A 308 5.01 -1.52 -0.26
N SER A 309 5.46 -0.72 0.69
CA SER A 309 6.62 -1.08 1.53
C SER A 309 6.26 -2.00 2.71
N LEU A 310 5.02 -1.95 3.19
CA LEU A 310 4.58 -2.73 4.35
C LEU A 310 4.11 -4.15 3.98
N ALA A 311 3.38 -4.29 2.86
CA ALA A 311 2.67 -5.53 2.54
C ALA A 311 3.59 -6.75 2.36
N PRO A 312 4.73 -6.68 1.65
CA PRO A 312 5.56 -7.86 1.43
C PRO A 312 6.04 -8.52 2.72
N TRP A 313 6.69 -7.75 3.58
CA TRP A 313 7.21 -8.28 4.84
C TRP A 313 6.10 -8.68 5.82
N SER A 314 5.02 -7.89 5.90
CA SER A 314 3.87 -8.22 6.74
C SER A 314 3.19 -9.53 6.31
N ALA A 315 3.07 -9.77 5.01
CA ALA A 315 2.55 -11.02 4.45
C ALA A 315 3.42 -12.22 4.83
N ASN A 316 4.75 -12.07 4.69
CA ASN A 316 5.70 -13.10 5.06
C ASN A 316 5.64 -13.42 6.56
N SER A 317 5.61 -12.38 7.41
CA SER A 317 5.51 -12.53 8.87
C SER A 317 4.22 -13.20 9.30
N LEU A 318 3.07 -12.83 8.68
CA LEU A 318 1.79 -13.49 8.95
C LEU A 318 1.81 -14.95 8.53
N ALA A 319 2.34 -15.26 7.35
CA ALA A 319 2.45 -16.63 6.85
C ALA A 319 3.34 -17.49 7.76
N GLY A 320 4.52 -16.98 8.13
CA GLY A 320 5.42 -17.67 9.06
C GLY A 320 4.79 -17.91 10.44
N TRP A 321 4.07 -16.92 10.97
CA TRP A 321 3.36 -17.07 12.24
C TRP A 321 2.23 -18.10 12.18
N MET A 322 1.41 -18.09 11.13
CA MET A 322 0.34 -19.07 10.95
C MET A 322 0.85 -20.51 10.83
N GLU A 323 2.09 -20.69 10.36
CA GLU A 323 2.77 -21.98 10.25
C GLU A 323 3.59 -22.34 11.51
N GLY A 324 3.64 -21.47 12.51
CA GLY A 324 4.38 -21.69 13.75
C GLY A 324 5.89 -21.61 13.60
N SER A 325 6.39 -21.08 12.49
CA SER A 325 7.84 -20.92 12.24
C SER A 325 8.42 -19.60 12.74
N GLU A 326 7.58 -18.60 12.99
CA GLU A 326 7.98 -17.24 13.39
C GLU A 326 6.99 -16.68 14.42
N SER A 327 7.46 -15.72 15.25
CA SER A 327 6.58 -14.92 16.09
C SER A 327 6.06 -13.70 15.31
N LEU A 328 4.80 -13.35 15.51
CA LEU A 328 4.25 -12.13 14.95
C LEU A 328 4.61 -10.95 15.88
N PRO A 329 5.24 -9.87 15.38
CA PRO A 329 5.54 -8.69 16.19
C PRO A 329 4.28 -8.12 16.87
N ASP A 330 4.37 -7.79 18.16
CA ASP A 330 3.22 -7.31 18.95
C ASP A 330 2.58 -6.07 18.34
N GLU A 331 3.37 -5.18 17.76
CA GLU A 331 2.90 -3.96 17.11
C GLU A 331 2.15 -4.21 15.78
N LEU A 332 2.19 -5.42 15.23
CA LEU A 332 1.40 -5.85 14.08
C LEU A 332 0.22 -6.74 14.49
N ASN A 333 0.35 -7.41 15.64
CA ASN A 333 -0.62 -8.39 16.10
C ASN A 333 -1.97 -7.71 16.42
N ILE A 334 -3.07 -8.26 15.91
CA ILE A 334 -4.44 -7.81 16.20
C ILE A 334 -4.76 -7.79 17.70
N SER A 335 -4.06 -8.61 18.50
CA SER A 335 -4.25 -8.70 19.95
C SER A 335 -4.08 -7.36 20.66
N ARG A 336 -3.32 -6.41 20.09
CA ARG A 336 -3.21 -5.03 20.61
C ARG A 336 -4.55 -4.27 20.64
N PHE A 337 -5.56 -4.77 19.91
CA PHE A 337 -6.90 -4.22 19.86
C PHE A 337 -7.96 -5.07 20.58
N TYR A 338 -7.60 -6.17 21.25
CA TYR A 338 -8.57 -7.01 21.99
C TYR A 338 -9.38 -6.24 23.05
N PRO A 339 -8.83 -5.22 23.76
CA PRO A 339 -9.65 -4.41 24.65
C PRO A 339 -10.83 -3.72 23.95
N LEU A 340 -10.68 -3.35 22.65
CA LEU A 340 -11.79 -2.79 21.86
C LEU A 340 -12.82 -3.85 21.51
N TYR A 341 -12.39 -5.07 21.23
CA TYR A 341 -13.29 -6.19 20.94
C TYR A 341 -14.18 -6.50 22.14
N PHE A 342 -13.60 -6.65 23.32
CA PHE A 342 -14.39 -6.96 24.53
C PHE A 342 -15.34 -5.82 24.93
N LYS A 343 -14.95 -4.58 24.68
CA LYS A 343 -15.87 -3.44 24.85
C LYS A 343 -17.02 -3.51 23.82
N TYR A 344 -16.69 -3.77 22.54
CA TYR A 344 -17.70 -3.91 21.49
C TYR A 344 -18.76 -4.98 21.83
N LEU A 345 -18.36 -6.12 22.39
CA LEU A 345 -19.29 -7.18 22.82
C LEU A 345 -20.22 -6.75 23.98
N GLN A 346 -19.77 -5.82 24.84
CA GLN A 346 -20.59 -5.29 25.93
C GLN A 346 -21.64 -4.28 25.43
N ASP A 347 -21.31 -3.56 24.35
CA ASP A 347 -22.14 -2.50 23.77
C ASP A 347 -23.11 -3.03 22.67
N SER A 348 -23.00 -4.33 22.27
CA SER A 348 -23.80 -5.00 21.22
C SER A 348 -24.89 -5.86 21.82
#